data_d7a087f6160b29713dc927687a5839a1
#
_entry.id   d7a087f6160b29713dc927687a5839a1
#
_cell.length_a   1.000
_cell.length_b   1.000
_cell.length_c   1.000
_cell.angle_alpha   90.00
_cell.angle_beta   90.00
_cell.angle_gamma   90.00
#
_symmetry.space_group_name_H-M   'P 1'
#
loop_
_entity.id
_entity.type
_entity.pdbx_description
1 polymer ?
#
loop_
_entity_poly.entity_id
_entity_poly.type
_entity_poly.pdbx_seq_one_letter_code
_entity_poly.pdbx_strand_id
1 'polypeptide(L)'
;GQTLKEETYAAIHDGGAVSDQSAEQSVAGESAGNSGKTAGLRVSRQPSVRTTPLAYVPQALGFTLARVLGLNSIALLYLGRFLNLLLFAAVGVLTIKRLPFGKNVFFGVSILPMSLHLAASLSYDVVILAFTGYFTAVCLDLAYKADTVKVKDVIALAVVMAVMGPCKMVYGAIAGFCLLIPVKKFGNWGKWTVSAAAVLGSFLAAMAVVNLR
;
A
#
# COMPACT_ATOMS: atom_id res chain seq x y z
N GLY A 1 -15.45 31.70 -15.16
CA GLY A 1 -14.85 30.93 -14.07
C GLY A 1 -15.62 29.67 -13.65
N GLN A 2 -16.94 29.60 -13.87
CA GLN A 2 -17.75 28.40 -13.56
C GLN A 2 -17.76 27.37 -14.70
N THR A 3 -17.70 27.80 -15.94
CA THR A 3 -17.72 26.91 -17.12
C THR A 3 -16.48 26.03 -17.22
N LEU A 4 -15.29 26.57 -16.94
CA LEU A 4 -14.06 25.78 -16.90
C LEU A 4 -14.05 24.68 -15.82
N LYS A 5 -14.75 24.91 -14.71
CA LYS A 5 -14.88 23.90 -13.65
C LYS A 5 -15.79 22.75 -14.05
N GLU A 6 -16.87 23.02 -14.76
CA GLU A 6 -17.79 21.99 -15.25
C GLU A 6 -17.18 21.16 -16.38
N GLU A 7 -16.44 21.77 -17.30
CA GLU A 7 -15.73 21.04 -18.36
C GLU A 7 -14.63 20.12 -17.81
N THR A 8 -13.89 20.57 -16.79
CA THR A 8 -12.86 19.75 -16.14
C THR A 8 -13.48 18.56 -15.40
N TYR A 9 -14.62 18.74 -14.75
CA TYR A 9 -15.35 17.66 -14.08
C TYR A 9 -16.00 16.70 -15.09
N ALA A 10 -16.50 17.19 -16.22
CA ALA A 10 -17.05 16.35 -17.28
C ALA A 10 -15.96 15.48 -17.92
N ALA A 11 -14.76 16.03 -18.19
CA ALA A 11 -13.63 15.29 -18.74
C ALA A 11 -13.11 14.18 -17.81
N ILE A 12 -13.16 14.41 -16.49
CA ILE A 12 -12.79 13.39 -15.49
C ILE A 12 -13.87 12.29 -15.40
N HIS A 13 -15.13 12.63 -15.64
CA HIS A 13 -16.25 11.69 -15.54
C HIS A 13 -16.43 10.82 -16.79
N ASP A 14 -16.02 11.30 -17.97
CA ASP A 14 -16.18 10.61 -19.25
C ASP A 14 -15.09 9.59 -19.56
N GLY A 15 -14.25 9.23 -18.57
CA GLY A 15 -13.26 8.17 -18.70
C GLY A 15 -12.10 8.47 -19.65
N GLY A 16 -11.98 9.71 -20.11
CA GLY A 16 -10.80 10.20 -20.80
C GLY A 16 -9.62 10.15 -19.84
N ALA A 17 -8.57 9.42 -20.20
CA ALA A 17 -7.32 9.37 -19.48
C ALA A 17 -6.69 10.78 -19.45
N VAL A 18 -7.14 11.58 -18.49
CA VAL A 18 -6.44 12.80 -18.11
C VAL A 18 -5.13 12.32 -17.51
N SER A 19 -4.01 12.57 -18.19
CA SER A 19 -2.70 12.26 -17.65
C SER A 19 -2.57 12.93 -16.27
N ASP A 20 -1.96 12.26 -15.31
CA ASP A 20 -1.69 12.81 -13.95
C ASP A 20 -1.12 14.23 -14.00
N GLN A 21 -0.34 14.56 -15.03
CA GLN A 21 0.23 15.89 -15.27
C GLN A 21 -0.80 16.98 -15.53
N SER A 22 -1.90 16.69 -16.23
CA SER A 22 -2.94 17.70 -16.49
C SER A 22 -3.78 17.96 -15.25
N ALA A 23 -4.00 16.94 -14.41
CA ALA A 23 -4.66 17.11 -13.11
C ALA A 23 -3.78 17.94 -12.14
N GLU A 24 -2.48 17.70 -12.13
CA GLU A 24 -1.53 18.47 -11.32
C GLU A 24 -1.41 19.94 -11.78
N GLN A 25 -1.41 20.19 -13.07
CA GLN A 25 -1.40 21.56 -13.62
C GLN A 25 -2.69 22.32 -13.33
N SER A 26 -3.85 21.64 -13.37
CA SER A 26 -5.13 22.25 -13.01
C SER A 26 -5.18 22.64 -11.53
N VAL A 27 -4.69 21.77 -10.64
CA VAL A 27 -4.62 22.04 -9.20
C VAL A 27 -3.59 23.14 -8.89
N ALA A 28 -2.45 23.17 -9.59
CA ALA A 28 -1.42 24.20 -9.44
C ALA A 28 -1.94 25.59 -9.90
N GLY A 29 -2.67 25.65 -11.00
CA GLY A 29 -3.30 26.89 -11.50
C GLY A 29 -4.35 27.45 -10.53
N GLU A 30 -5.17 26.61 -9.92
CA GLU A 30 -6.15 27.04 -8.91
C GLU A 30 -5.52 27.52 -7.61
N SER A 31 -4.41 26.91 -7.19
CA SER A 31 -3.70 27.30 -5.95
C SER A 31 -3.00 28.64 -6.05
N ALA A 32 -2.50 29.00 -7.23
CA ALA A 32 -1.84 30.29 -7.45
C ALA A 32 -2.81 31.48 -7.45
N GLY A 33 -4.08 31.27 -7.75
CA GLY A 33 -5.11 32.32 -7.87
C GLY A 33 -5.99 32.53 -6.65
N ASN A 34 -5.96 31.68 -5.63
CA ASN A 34 -6.98 31.66 -4.57
C ASN A 34 -6.42 31.81 -3.15
N SER A 35 -5.64 32.84 -2.94
CA SER A 35 -5.28 33.30 -1.59
C SER A 35 -6.51 33.99 -0.96
N GLY A 36 -7.38 33.23 -0.29
CA GLY A 36 -8.33 33.81 0.64
C GLY A 36 -9.85 33.59 0.45
N LYS A 37 -10.30 32.74 -0.46
CA LYS A 37 -11.74 32.38 -0.49
C LYS A 37 -11.91 30.88 -0.28
N THR A 38 -12.57 30.51 0.80
CA THR A 38 -13.13 29.17 1.05
C THR A 38 -14.00 28.76 -0.14
N ALA A 39 -13.39 28.14 -1.14
CA ALA A 39 -14.15 27.43 -2.17
C ALA A 39 -14.93 26.33 -1.47
N GLY A 40 -16.25 26.37 -1.55
CA GLY A 40 -17.12 25.39 -0.91
C GLY A 40 -16.64 23.98 -1.26
N LEU A 41 -16.44 23.15 -0.25
CA LEU A 41 -16.08 21.76 -0.39
C LEU A 41 -17.09 21.06 -1.30
N ARG A 42 -16.75 20.87 -2.57
CA ARG A 42 -17.51 19.96 -3.44
C ARG A 42 -17.11 18.55 -3.10
N VAL A 43 -17.97 17.82 -2.44
CA VAL A 43 -17.81 16.40 -2.20
C VAL A 43 -18.00 15.68 -3.52
N SER A 44 -16.92 15.17 -4.09
CA SER A 44 -17.00 14.26 -5.24
C SER A 44 -17.73 12.98 -4.80
N ARG A 45 -18.82 12.64 -5.48
CA ARG A 45 -19.54 11.37 -5.28
C ARG A 45 -18.81 10.22 -5.98
N GLN A 46 -17.55 10.00 -5.66
CA GLN A 46 -16.89 8.77 -6.09
C GLN A 46 -17.41 7.61 -5.26
N PRO A 47 -17.68 6.44 -5.90
CA PRO A 47 -18.07 5.25 -5.15
C PRO A 47 -16.99 4.93 -4.12
N SER A 48 -17.41 4.66 -2.89
CA SER A 48 -16.50 4.30 -1.81
C SER A 48 -15.70 3.07 -2.21
N VAL A 49 -14.39 3.23 -2.38
CA VAL A 49 -13.48 2.10 -2.61
C VAL A 49 -13.43 1.31 -1.31
N ARG A 50 -13.98 0.09 -1.32
CA ARG A 50 -13.96 -0.82 -0.17
C ARG A 50 -12.56 -1.40 0.00
N THR A 51 -11.69 -0.62 0.61
CA THR A 51 -10.31 -1.02 0.94
C THR A 51 -10.05 -0.80 2.43
N THR A 52 -9.00 -1.43 2.93
CA THR A 52 -8.59 -1.25 4.33
C THR A 52 -8.15 0.19 4.57
N PRO A 53 -8.71 0.90 5.56
CA PRO A 53 -8.21 2.23 5.94
C PRO A 53 -6.73 2.22 6.33
N LEU A 54 -6.19 1.08 6.78
CA LEU A 54 -4.78 0.90 7.08
C LEU A 54 -3.85 1.18 5.87
N ALA A 55 -4.29 0.87 4.66
CA ALA A 55 -3.49 1.12 3.46
C ALA A 55 -3.29 2.61 3.16
N TYR A 56 -4.16 3.47 3.71
CA TYR A 56 -4.08 4.92 3.56
C TYR A 56 -3.42 5.63 4.74
N VAL A 57 -3.02 4.91 5.79
CA VAL A 57 -2.38 5.50 6.99
C VAL A 57 -1.16 6.36 6.66
N PRO A 58 -0.20 5.94 5.79
CA PRO A 58 0.96 6.78 5.49
C PRO A 58 0.57 8.11 4.85
N GLN A 59 -0.37 8.08 3.91
CA GLN A 59 -0.89 9.28 3.24
C GLN A 59 -1.64 10.19 4.22
N ALA A 60 -2.49 9.60 5.06
CA ALA A 60 -3.25 10.32 6.07
C ALA A 60 -2.33 11.02 7.07
N LEU A 61 -1.23 10.38 7.48
CA LEU A 61 -0.20 11.01 8.31
C LEU A 61 0.44 12.20 7.59
N GLY A 62 0.75 12.07 6.28
CA GLY A 62 1.27 13.17 5.47
C GLY A 62 0.31 14.35 5.42
N PHE A 63 -0.95 14.09 5.16
CA PHE A 63 -1.97 15.12 5.11
C PHE A 63 -2.20 15.79 6.46
N THR A 64 -2.19 15.02 7.56
CA THR A 64 -2.34 15.55 8.92
C THR A 64 -1.16 16.46 9.28
N LEU A 65 0.06 16.00 8.97
CA LEU A 65 1.28 16.78 9.22
C LEU A 65 1.28 18.08 8.42
N ALA A 66 0.90 18.03 7.13
CA ALA A 66 0.80 19.22 6.29
C ALA A 66 -0.23 20.24 6.84
N ARG A 67 -1.36 19.75 7.34
CA ARG A 67 -2.40 20.60 7.95
C ARG A 67 -1.91 21.26 9.24
N VAL A 68 -1.23 20.50 10.11
CA VAL A 68 -0.67 21.02 11.37
C VAL A 68 0.39 22.11 11.10
N LEU A 69 1.16 21.95 10.03
CA LEU A 69 2.17 22.92 9.60
C LEU A 69 1.59 24.10 8.81
N GLY A 70 0.27 24.13 8.55
CA GLY A 70 -0.38 25.21 7.80
C GLY A 70 0.09 25.30 6.33
N LEU A 71 0.52 24.19 5.72
CA LEU A 71 1.05 24.17 4.38
C LEU A 71 -0.05 24.27 3.31
N ASN A 72 0.32 24.75 2.13
CA ASN A 72 -0.56 24.87 0.97
C ASN A 72 -1.04 23.49 0.47
N SER A 73 -2.15 23.47 -0.27
CA SER A 73 -2.75 22.25 -0.83
C SER A 73 -1.79 21.42 -1.67
N ILE A 74 -0.87 22.06 -2.40
CA ILE A 74 0.17 21.40 -3.20
C ILE A 74 1.17 20.66 -2.27
N ALA A 75 1.63 21.33 -1.23
CA ALA A 75 2.58 20.74 -0.27
C ALA A 75 1.92 19.55 0.48
N LEU A 76 0.61 19.61 0.73
CA LEU A 76 -0.15 18.52 1.31
C LEU A 76 -0.09 17.25 0.45
N LEU A 77 -0.28 17.37 -0.88
CA LEU A 77 -0.17 16.25 -1.82
C LEU A 77 1.26 15.67 -1.87
N TYR A 78 2.26 16.54 -1.96
CA TYR A 78 3.66 16.10 -1.99
C TYR A 78 4.09 15.42 -0.69
N LEU A 79 3.62 15.90 0.45
CA LEU A 79 3.94 15.29 1.74
C LEU A 79 3.29 13.90 1.89
N GLY A 80 2.06 13.73 1.40
CA GLY A 80 1.41 12.43 1.33
C GLY A 80 2.17 11.43 0.44
N ARG A 81 2.61 11.87 -0.74
CA ARG A 81 3.45 11.08 -1.66
C ARG A 81 4.81 10.73 -1.05
N PHE A 82 5.43 11.69 -0.38
CA PHE A 82 6.71 11.49 0.27
C PHE A 82 6.63 10.44 1.39
N LEU A 83 5.58 10.45 2.22
CA LEU A 83 5.41 9.44 3.26
C LEU A 83 5.11 8.05 2.70
N ASN A 84 4.41 7.95 1.57
CA ASN A 84 4.26 6.68 0.86
C ASN A 84 5.61 6.14 0.37
N LEU A 85 6.40 6.99 -0.27
CA LEU A 85 7.76 6.63 -0.72
C LEU A 85 8.65 6.22 0.45
N LEU A 86 8.55 6.94 1.57
CA LEU A 86 9.29 6.62 2.80
C LEU A 86 8.89 5.25 3.36
N LEU A 87 7.58 4.93 3.40
CA LEU A 87 7.09 3.62 3.78
C LEU A 87 7.67 2.53 2.86
N PHE A 88 7.59 2.73 1.54
CA PHE A 88 8.13 1.78 0.57
C PHE A 88 9.63 1.54 0.77
N ALA A 89 10.42 2.60 0.97
CA ALA A 89 11.84 2.50 1.23
C ALA A 89 12.13 1.78 2.56
N ALA A 90 11.42 2.12 3.63
CA ALA A 90 11.59 1.49 4.94
C ALA A 90 11.30 -0.02 4.90
N VAL A 91 10.15 -0.40 4.32
CA VAL A 91 9.79 -1.82 4.14
C VAL A 91 10.74 -2.50 3.18
N GLY A 92 11.20 -1.83 2.12
CA GLY A 92 12.21 -2.33 1.19
C GLY A 92 13.54 -2.67 1.88
N VAL A 93 14.02 -1.80 2.77
CA VAL A 93 15.22 -2.07 3.58
C VAL A 93 15.02 -3.28 4.50
N LEU A 94 13.87 -3.41 5.15
CA LEU A 94 13.53 -4.57 5.97
C LEU A 94 13.49 -5.86 5.13
N THR A 95 12.94 -5.77 3.92
CA THR A 95 12.89 -6.87 2.94
C THR A 95 14.29 -7.33 2.56
N ILE A 96 15.18 -6.41 2.19
CA ILE A 96 16.58 -6.73 1.81
C ILE A 96 17.34 -7.34 2.98
N LYS A 97 17.11 -6.88 4.21
CA LYS A 97 17.74 -7.45 5.40
C LYS A 97 17.29 -8.89 5.67
N ARG A 98 16.04 -9.21 5.37
CA ARG A 98 15.45 -10.54 5.58
C ARG A 98 15.77 -11.51 4.45
N LEU A 99 15.95 -11.05 3.21
CA LEU A 99 16.23 -11.92 2.06
C LEU A 99 17.50 -12.73 2.26
N PRO A 100 17.45 -14.09 2.13
CA PRO A 100 18.63 -14.95 2.21
C PRO A 100 19.52 -14.84 0.97
N PHE A 101 18.91 -14.63 -0.21
CA PHE A 101 19.57 -14.47 -1.51
C PHE A 101 18.76 -13.50 -2.40
N GLY A 102 19.34 -13.09 -3.55
CA GLY A 102 18.65 -12.23 -4.50
C GLY A 102 18.46 -10.76 -4.07
N LYS A 103 19.22 -10.28 -3.08
CA LYS A 103 19.13 -8.91 -2.55
C LYS A 103 19.31 -7.85 -3.63
N ASN A 104 20.28 -8.05 -4.52
CA ASN A 104 20.58 -7.13 -5.63
C ASN A 104 19.47 -7.12 -6.66
N VAL A 105 18.85 -8.27 -6.92
CA VAL A 105 17.70 -8.37 -7.84
C VAL A 105 16.50 -7.62 -7.28
N PHE A 106 16.17 -7.85 -6.00
CA PHE A 106 15.08 -7.13 -5.33
C PHE A 106 15.34 -5.62 -5.32
N PHE A 107 16.57 -5.20 -5.03
CA PHE A 107 16.96 -3.79 -5.06
C PHE A 107 16.80 -3.20 -6.47
N GLY A 108 17.29 -3.89 -7.50
CA GLY A 108 17.15 -3.46 -8.89
C GLY A 108 15.68 -3.29 -9.32
N VAL A 109 14.82 -4.27 -8.98
CA VAL A 109 13.38 -4.19 -9.27
C VAL A 109 12.70 -3.05 -8.50
N SER A 110 13.12 -2.79 -7.25
CA SER A 110 12.56 -1.73 -6.43
C SER A 110 12.89 -0.32 -6.96
N ILE A 111 14.01 -0.16 -7.66
CA ILE A 111 14.44 1.12 -8.26
C ILE A 111 13.90 1.34 -9.67
N LEU A 112 13.23 0.36 -10.27
CA LEU A 112 12.62 0.56 -11.58
C LEU A 112 11.72 1.80 -11.57
N PRO A 113 11.73 2.63 -12.63
CA PRO A 113 10.92 3.85 -12.69
C PRO A 113 9.44 3.61 -12.39
N MET A 114 8.90 2.48 -12.85
CA MET A 114 7.51 2.11 -12.59
C MET A 114 7.27 1.82 -11.10
N SER A 115 8.19 1.13 -10.42
CA SER A 115 8.09 0.85 -8.99
C SER A 115 8.17 2.12 -8.15
N LEU A 116 9.08 3.05 -8.51
CA LEU A 116 9.21 4.34 -7.83
C LEU A 116 8.02 5.25 -8.08
N HIS A 117 7.51 5.27 -9.32
CA HIS A 117 6.31 6.05 -9.64
C HIS A 117 5.11 5.55 -8.82
N LEU A 118 4.91 4.23 -8.76
CA LEU A 118 3.86 3.62 -7.95
C LEU A 118 4.08 3.91 -6.45
N ALA A 119 5.32 3.80 -5.96
CA ALA A 119 5.67 4.07 -4.56
C ALA A 119 5.42 5.53 -4.14
N ALA A 120 5.56 6.48 -5.07
CA ALA A 120 5.27 7.89 -4.86
C ALA A 120 3.81 8.27 -5.18
N SER A 121 2.95 7.32 -5.52
CA SER A 121 1.53 7.58 -5.79
C SER A 121 0.70 7.66 -4.51
N LEU A 122 -0.48 8.29 -4.58
CA LEU A 122 -1.46 8.31 -3.48
C LEU A 122 -2.41 7.11 -3.58
N SER A 123 -1.87 5.93 -3.88
CA SER A 123 -2.62 4.69 -4.02
C SER A 123 -2.32 3.72 -2.87
N TYR A 124 -3.28 2.86 -2.56
CA TYR A 124 -3.08 1.70 -1.67
C TYR A 124 -2.13 0.65 -2.26
N ASP A 125 -1.87 0.70 -3.57
CA ASP A 125 -0.97 -0.22 -4.26
C ASP A 125 0.48 -0.13 -3.75
N VAL A 126 0.88 1.02 -3.18
CA VAL A 126 2.18 1.19 -2.51
C VAL A 126 2.35 0.18 -1.37
N VAL A 127 1.32 0.08 -0.53
CA VAL A 127 1.30 -0.84 0.62
C VAL A 127 1.37 -2.28 0.13
N ILE A 128 0.59 -2.61 -0.91
CA ILE A 128 0.59 -3.95 -1.50
C ILE A 128 1.98 -4.29 -2.03
N LEU A 129 2.58 -3.41 -2.83
CA LEU A 129 3.91 -3.65 -3.43
C LEU A 129 4.98 -3.88 -2.35
N ALA A 130 5.02 -3.00 -1.34
CA ALA A 130 5.97 -3.09 -0.24
C ALA A 130 5.80 -4.36 0.59
N PHE A 131 4.58 -4.66 1.02
CA PHE A 131 4.30 -5.79 1.90
C PHE A 131 4.34 -7.14 1.19
N THR A 132 4.02 -7.21 -0.12
CA THR A 132 4.24 -8.41 -0.93
C THR A 132 5.73 -8.79 -0.96
N GLY A 133 6.61 -7.81 -1.20
CA GLY A 133 8.05 -8.03 -1.15
C GLY A 133 8.52 -8.53 0.23
N TYR A 134 8.04 -7.91 1.29
CA TYR A 134 8.38 -8.29 2.65
C TYR A 134 7.87 -9.70 3.01
N PHE A 135 6.62 -10.01 2.67
CA PHE A 135 6.03 -11.34 2.87
C PHE A 135 6.85 -12.43 2.19
N THR A 136 7.18 -12.21 0.91
CA THR A 136 8.01 -13.14 0.13
C THR A 136 9.37 -13.31 0.76
N ALA A 137 10.01 -12.23 1.23
CA ALA A 137 11.31 -12.28 1.89
C ALA A 137 11.28 -13.10 3.19
N VAL A 138 10.23 -12.92 4.00
CA VAL A 138 10.06 -13.70 5.24
C VAL A 138 9.85 -15.18 4.92
N CYS A 139 9.01 -15.51 3.91
CA CYS A 139 8.81 -16.91 3.48
C CYS A 139 10.14 -17.56 3.01
N LEU A 140 10.94 -16.82 2.22
CA LEU A 140 12.25 -17.31 1.75
C LEU A 140 13.27 -17.45 2.89
N ASP A 141 13.30 -16.50 3.83
CA ASP A 141 14.16 -16.58 5.02
C ASP A 141 13.81 -17.82 5.84
N LEU A 142 12.53 -18.06 6.09
CA LEU A 142 12.06 -19.25 6.80
C LEU A 142 12.29 -20.56 6.03
N ALA A 143 12.18 -20.52 4.68
CA ALA A 143 12.39 -21.71 3.87
C ALA A 143 13.86 -22.10 3.75
N TYR A 144 14.78 -21.14 3.67
CA TYR A 144 16.17 -21.43 3.30
C TYR A 144 17.19 -21.14 4.41
N LYS A 145 16.99 -20.10 5.22
CA LYS A 145 17.98 -19.65 6.19
C LYS A 145 17.66 -20.04 7.63
N ALA A 146 16.40 -19.89 8.07
CA ALA A 146 16.02 -20.16 9.45
C ALA A 146 16.03 -21.67 9.74
N ASP A 147 16.52 -22.08 10.90
CA ASP A 147 16.50 -23.48 11.34
C ASP A 147 15.11 -23.89 11.87
N THR A 148 14.43 -22.97 12.54
CA THR A 148 13.10 -23.18 13.12
C THR A 148 12.21 -21.97 12.93
N VAL A 149 10.91 -22.21 12.71
CA VAL A 149 9.91 -21.14 12.62
C VAL A 149 9.49 -20.71 14.01
N LYS A 150 9.64 -19.43 14.29
CA LYS A 150 9.21 -18.81 15.55
C LYS A 150 7.79 -18.24 15.44
N VAL A 151 7.08 -18.22 16.54
CA VAL A 151 5.71 -17.64 16.60
C VAL A 151 5.71 -16.19 16.08
N LYS A 152 6.75 -15.42 16.34
CA LYS A 152 6.88 -14.03 15.85
C LYS A 152 6.85 -13.93 14.32
N ASP A 153 7.41 -14.91 13.62
CA ASP A 153 7.45 -14.93 12.16
C ASP A 153 6.05 -15.23 11.59
N VAL A 154 5.34 -16.17 12.22
CA VAL A 154 3.93 -16.49 11.87
C VAL A 154 3.03 -15.28 12.10
N ILE A 155 3.20 -14.57 13.23
CA ILE A 155 2.45 -13.35 13.52
C ILE A 155 2.75 -12.27 12.48
N ALA A 156 4.02 -12.08 12.10
CA ALA A 156 4.40 -11.11 11.08
C ALA A 156 3.72 -11.42 9.73
N LEU A 157 3.73 -12.70 9.30
CA LEU A 157 3.05 -13.13 8.08
C LEU A 157 1.53 -12.91 8.17
N ALA A 158 0.91 -13.25 9.31
CA ALA A 158 -0.53 -13.06 9.52
C ALA A 158 -0.93 -11.58 9.50
N VAL A 159 -0.14 -10.69 10.13
CA VAL A 159 -0.39 -9.24 10.12
C VAL A 159 -0.27 -8.68 8.71
N VAL A 160 0.76 -9.06 7.96
CA VAL A 160 0.93 -8.61 6.57
C VAL A 160 -0.24 -9.05 5.72
N MET A 161 -0.70 -10.30 5.86
CA MET A 161 -1.86 -10.80 5.12
C MET A 161 -3.18 -10.12 5.53
N ALA A 162 -3.35 -9.78 6.81
CA ALA A 162 -4.51 -9.03 7.27
C ALA A 162 -4.56 -7.61 6.70
N VAL A 163 -3.40 -6.96 6.51
CA VAL A 163 -3.32 -5.64 5.88
C VAL A 163 -3.61 -5.71 4.38
N MET A 164 -3.09 -6.74 3.69
CA MET A 164 -3.22 -6.88 2.23
C MET A 164 -4.60 -7.40 1.80
N GLY A 165 -5.23 -8.25 2.61
CA GLY A 165 -6.46 -8.97 2.27
C GLY A 165 -7.59 -8.08 1.74
N PRO A 166 -7.97 -7.04 2.48
CA PRO A 166 -9.08 -6.17 2.06
C PRO A 166 -8.76 -5.28 0.85
N CYS A 167 -7.48 -5.17 0.45
CA CYS A 167 -7.10 -4.35 -0.69
C CYS A 167 -7.51 -5.00 -2.01
N LYS A 168 -7.18 -6.27 -2.21
CA LYS A 168 -7.59 -7.05 -3.39
C LYS A 168 -7.55 -8.55 -3.07
N MET A 169 -8.63 -9.25 -3.34
CA MET A 169 -8.76 -10.70 -3.11
C MET A 169 -7.68 -11.54 -3.82
N VAL A 170 -7.23 -11.09 -5.00
CA VAL A 170 -6.20 -11.78 -5.81
C VAL A 170 -4.89 -11.98 -5.05
N TYR A 171 -4.55 -11.09 -4.12
CA TYR A 171 -3.32 -11.22 -3.33
C TYR A 171 -3.34 -12.35 -2.28
N GLY A 172 -4.50 -12.98 -2.05
CA GLY A 172 -4.58 -14.23 -1.31
C GLY A 172 -3.71 -15.36 -1.89
N ALA A 173 -3.47 -15.34 -3.20
CA ALA A 173 -2.55 -16.29 -3.86
C ALA A 173 -1.11 -16.20 -3.31
N ILE A 174 -0.68 -15.04 -2.82
CA ILE A 174 0.64 -14.84 -2.21
C ILE A 174 0.81 -15.68 -0.94
N ALA A 175 -0.28 -15.97 -0.22
CA ALA A 175 -0.24 -16.88 0.92
C ALA A 175 0.28 -18.28 0.54
N GLY A 176 0.16 -18.66 -0.73
CA GLY A 176 0.75 -19.90 -1.26
C GLY A 176 2.27 -20.01 -1.05
N PHE A 177 2.99 -18.90 -0.92
CA PHE A 177 4.41 -18.94 -0.56
C PHE A 177 4.68 -19.54 0.83
N CYS A 178 3.71 -19.55 1.73
CA CYS A 178 3.83 -20.25 3.00
C CYS A 178 4.00 -21.76 2.82
N LEU A 179 3.52 -22.34 1.71
CA LEU A 179 3.68 -23.75 1.39
C LEU A 179 5.12 -24.13 1.05
N LEU A 180 5.95 -23.16 0.65
CA LEU A 180 7.39 -23.37 0.41
C LEU A 180 8.18 -23.66 1.71
N ILE A 181 7.61 -23.33 2.87
CA ILE A 181 8.28 -23.53 4.15
C ILE A 181 8.15 -25.02 4.55
N PRO A 182 9.28 -25.76 4.66
CA PRO A 182 9.27 -27.19 4.97
C PRO A 182 8.65 -27.47 6.34
N VAL A 183 7.77 -28.47 6.39
CA VAL A 183 7.09 -28.90 7.63
C VAL A 183 8.08 -29.22 8.77
N LYS A 184 9.26 -29.77 8.42
CA LYS A 184 10.31 -30.11 9.38
C LYS A 184 10.74 -28.93 10.26
N LYS A 185 10.65 -27.68 9.75
CA LYS A 185 11.03 -26.47 10.49
C LYS A 185 10.01 -26.03 11.55
N PHE A 186 8.78 -26.55 11.46
CA PHE A 186 7.74 -26.37 12.48
C PHE A 186 7.80 -27.45 13.58
N GLY A 187 8.60 -28.49 13.36
CA GLY A 187 8.75 -29.64 14.28
C GLY A 187 7.61 -30.64 14.20
N ASN A 188 6.39 -30.26 13.82
CA ASN A 188 5.25 -31.17 13.68
C ASN A 188 4.27 -30.64 12.61
N TRP A 189 3.61 -31.59 11.91
CA TRP A 189 2.55 -31.30 10.92
C TRP A 189 1.42 -30.43 11.50
N GLY A 190 1.04 -30.68 12.76
CA GLY A 190 -0.01 -29.90 13.42
C GLY A 190 0.37 -28.42 13.58
N LYS A 191 1.60 -28.10 13.92
CA LYS A 191 2.05 -26.71 14.01
C LYS A 191 2.11 -26.02 12.65
N TRP A 192 2.49 -26.74 11.61
CA TRP A 192 2.52 -26.22 10.24
C TRP A 192 1.09 -25.90 9.76
N THR A 193 0.14 -26.83 9.92
CA THR A 193 -1.26 -26.61 9.49
C THR A 193 -1.91 -25.46 10.27
N VAL A 194 -1.69 -25.37 11.59
CA VAL A 194 -2.21 -24.26 12.41
C VAL A 194 -1.61 -22.94 11.97
N SER A 195 -0.30 -22.87 11.66
CA SER A 195 0.34 -21.66 11.19
C SER A 195 -0.18 -21.21 9.82
N ALA A 196 -0.31 -22.15 8.88
CA ALA A 196 -0.88 -21.87 7.56
C ALA A 196 -2.36 -21.41 7.67
N ALA A 197 -3.15 -22.09 8.52
CA ALA A 197 -4.52 -21.71 8.80
C ALA A 197 -4.63 -20.33 9.48
N ALA A 198 -3.70 -19.97 10.37
CA ALA A 198 -3.66 -18.67 11.00
C ALA A 198 -3.39 -17.53 9.98
N VAL A 199 -2.45 -17.75 9.05
CA VAL A 199 -2.12 -16.78 8.00
C VAL A 199 -3.29 -16.61 7.01
N LEU A 200 -3.88 -17.71 6.53
CA LEU A 200 -5.06 -17.67 5.67
C LEU A 200 -6.29 -17.13 6.41
N GLY A 201 -6.49 -17.54 7.65
CA GLY A 201 -7.58 -17.08 8.49
C GLY A 201 -7.52 -15.57 8.77
N SER A 202 -6.34 -15.03 8.98
CA SER A 202 -6.15 -13.57 9.15
C SER A 202 -6.55 -12.78 7.89
N PHE A 203 -6.22 -13.32 6.71
CA PHE A 203 -6.64 -12.75 5.43
C PHE A 203 -8.16 -12.76 5.26
N LEU A 204 -8.78 -13.92 5.48
CA LEU A 204 -10.24 -14.08 5.35
C LEU A 204 -11.01 -13.27 6.39
N ALA A 205 -10.54 -13.23 7.64
CA ALA A 205 -11.13 -12.43 8.70
C ALA A 205 -11.07 -10.94 8.39
N ALA A 206 -9.94 -10.45 7.90
CA ALA A 206 -9.79 -9.06 7.49
C ALA A 206 -10.72 -8.70 6.31
N MET A 207 -10.85 -9.60 5.33
CA MET A 207 -11.82 -9.44 4.24
C MET A 207 -13.26 -9.41 4.73
N ALA A 208 -13.63 -10.33 5.63
CA ALA A 208 -14.98 -10.39 6.18
C ALA A 208 -15.35 -9.11 6.93
N VAL A 209 -14.45 -8.58 7.75
CA VAL A 209 -14.66 -7.33 8.50
C VAL A 209 -14.90 -6.13 7.57
N VAL A 210 -14.20 -6.06 6.43
CA VAL A 210 -14.38 -4.95 5.47
C VAL A 210 -15.63 -5.11 4.61
N ASN A 211 -16.01 -6.35 4.28
CA ASN A 211 -17.22 -6.61 3.48
C ASN A 211 -18.51 -6.53 4.29
N LEU A 212 -18.45 -6.75 5.61
CA LEU A 212 -19.63 -6.65 6.50
C LEU A 212 -19.94 -5.20 6.93
N ARG A 213 -19.09 -4.24 6.60
CA ARG A 213 -19.32 -2.79 6.76
C ARG A 213 -19.88 -2.17 5.49
#